data_4604cbd3acabeb7acdf7473376138b98
#
_entry.id   4604cbd3acabeb7acdf7473376138b98
#
_cell.length_a   1.000
_cell.length_b   1.000
_cell.length_c   1.000
_cell.angle_alpha   90.00
_cell.angle_beta   90.00
_cell.angle_gamma   90.00
#
_symmetry.space_group_name_H-M   'P 1'
#
loop_
_entity.id
_entity.type
_entity.pdbx_description
1 polymer ?
#
loop_
_entity_poly.entity_id
_entity_poly.type
_entity_poly.pdbx_seq_one_letter_code
_entity_poly.pdbx_strand_id
1 'polypeptide(L)'
;MWLREAQTAFNAYIRARDGNWCISSQRIIPGQTQAGHFYTTAARPDLRFNEDNCHSQSVTDNQHKSGNINEYRPALIEKIGLERVEELEVVGRSDWNIDEIIAIRDEYKVKLKNLNTK
;
A
#
# COMPACT_ATOMS: atom_id res chain seq x y z
N MET A 1 -3.60 15.56 10.84
CA MET A 1 -2.18 15.51 11.22
C MET A 1 -1.73 14.09 11.53
N TRP A 2 -2.29 13.47 12.55
CA TRP A 2 -1.93 12.08 12.92
C TRP A 2 -2.12 11.09 11.78
N LEU A 3 -3.23 11.20 11.06
CA LEU A 3 -3.54 10.29 9.97
C LEU A 3 -2.53 10.41 8.83
N ARG A 4 -2.13 11.63 8.50
CA ARG A 4 -1.12 11.88 7.47
C ARG A 4 0.22 11.26 7.85
N GLU A 5 0.64 11.42 9.11
CA GLU A 5 1.90 10.86 9.59
C GLU A 5 1.90 9.34 9.54
N ALA A 6 0.79 8.71 9.94
CA ALA A 6 0.66 7.26 9.89
C ALA A 6 0.67 6.75 8.45
N GLN A 7 -0.04 7.44 7.55
CA GLN A 7 -0.07 7.06 6.14
C GLN A 7 1.30 7.22 5.50
N THR A 8 2.01 8.29 5.82
CA THR A 8 3.38 8.51 5.32
C THR A 8 4.31 7.40 5.77
N ALA A 9 4.25 7.01 7.05
CA ALA A 9 5.09 5.93 7.58
C ALA A 9 4.75 4.59 6.92
N PHE A 10 3.47 4.27 6.79
CA PHE A 10 3.01 3.06 6.13
C PHE A 10 3.47 3.01 4.68
N ASN A 11 3.25 4.09 3.93
CA ASN A 11 3.61 4.16 2.51
C ASN A 11 5.12 4.02 2.31
N ALA A 12 5.92 4.63 3.18
CA ALA A 12 7.38 4.51 3.12
C ALA A 12 7.82 3.05 3.34
N TYR A 13 7.18 2.35 4.27
CA TYR A 13 7.45 0.93 4.50
C TYR A 13 7.12 0.11 3.24
N ILE A 14 5.96 0.35 2.62
CA ILE A 14 5.54 -0.38 1.42
C ILE A 14 6.57 -0.19 0.28
N ARG A 15 7.01 1.05 0.05
CA ARG A 15 8.02 1.32 -0.98
C ARG A 15 9.34 0.61 -0.68
N ALA A 16 9.76 0.60 0.57
CA ALA A 16 10.99 -0.09 0.97
C ALA A 16 10.84 -1.61 0.85
N ARG A 17 9.68 -2.15 1.21
CA ARG A 17 9.39 -3.60 1.09
C ARG A 17 9.47 -4.06 -0.35
N ASP A 18 8.86 -3.32 -1.26
CA ASP A 18 8.71 -3.72 -2.67
C ASP A 18 9.84 -3.19 -3.57
N GLY A 19 10.56 -2.18 -3.12
CA GLY A 19 11.63 -1.57 -3.92
C GLY A 19 11.08 -0.85 -5.14
N ASN A 20 11.83 -0.90 -6.24
CA ASN A 20 11.47 -0.18 -7.47
C ASN A 20 10.61 -1.00 -8.42
N TRP A 21 10.02 -2.07 -7.95
CA TRP A 21 9.12 -2.89 -8.75
C TRP A 21 7.72 -2.29 -8.79
N CYS A 22 7.19 -2.09 -10.00
CA CYS A 22 5.82 -1.61 -10.19
C CYS A 22 4.89 -2.82 -10.36
N ILE A 23 3.93 -2.99 -9.43
CA ILE A 23 3.06 -4.16 -9.46
C ILE A 23 2.17 -4.20 -10.69
N SER A 24 1.67 -3.07 -11.15
CA SER A 24 0.72 -3.05 -12.27
C SER A 24 1.40 -3.13 -13.63
N SER A 25 2.58 -2.53 -13.81
CA SER A 25 3.31 -2.64 -15.06
C SER A 25 4.32 -3.78 -15.10
N GLN A 26 4.55 -4.43 -13.96
CA GLN A 26 5.42 -5.62 -13.84
C GLN A 26 6.82 -5.35 -14.40
N ARG A 27 7.43 -4.25 -13.95
CA ARG A 27 8.78 -3.87 -14.37
C ARG A 27 9.49 -3.03 -13.31
N ILE A 28 10.80 -2.99 -13.40
CA ILE A 28 11.63 -2.12 -12.54
C ILE A 28 11.43 -0.67 -13.00
N ILE A 29 11.20 0.22 -12.06
CA ILE A 29 11.01 1.64 -12.31
C ILE A 29 12.30 2.37 -11.96
N PRO A 30 12.92 3.10 -12.89
CA PRO A 30 14.04 3.96 -12.54
C PRO A 30 13.52 5.13 -11.69
N GLY A 31 14.20 5.39 -10.58
CA GLY A 31 13.81 6.46 -9.67
C GLY A 31 12.80 5.98 -8.63
N GLN A 32 12.01 6.92 -8.12
CA GLN A 32 11.13 6.67 -7.01
C GLN A 32 9.76 6.12 -7.43
N THR A 33 9.31 5.09 -6.72
CA THR A 33 7.95 4.57 -6.86
C THR A 33 7.02 5.23 -5.85
N GLN A 34 5.74 4.99 -6.00
CA GLN A 34 4.72 5.42 -5.05
C GLN A 34 4.03 4.20 -4.43
N ALA A 35 3.46 4.37 -3.25
CA ALA A 35 2.65 3.34 -2.62
C ALA A 35 1.24 3.41 -3.22
N GLY A 36 0.93 2.48 -4.10
CA GLY A 36 -0.35 2.45 -4.80
C GLY A 36 -1.34 1.53 -4.13
N HIS A 37 -2.45 2.07 -3.64
CA HIS A 37 -3.51 1.27 -3.03
C HIS A 37 -4.39 0.65 -4.10
N PHE A 38 -4.65 -0.66 -4.00
CA PHE A 38 -5.53 -1.35 -4.94
C PHE A 38 -6.96 -0.82 -4.82
N TYR A 39 -7.53 -0.85 -3.61
CA TYR A 39 -8.72 -0.09 -3.29
C TYR A 39 -8.27 1.23 -2.68
N THR A 40 -8.70 2.36 -3.26
CA THR A 40 -8.23 3.67 -2.82
C THR A 40 -8.64 3.97 -1.38
N THR A 41 -7.88 4.84 -0.71
CA THR A 41 -8.20 5.24 0.65
C THR A 41 -9.53 5.98 0.75
N ALA A 42 -9.94 6.65 -0.33
CA ALA A 42 -11.24 7.32 -0.39
C ALA A 42 -12.39 6.32 -0.47
N ALA A 43 -12.23 5.27 -1.30
CA ALA A 43 -13.28 4.25 -1.48
C ALA A 43 -13.34 3.27 -0.30
N ARG A 44 -12.19 2.90 0.23
CA ARG A 44 -12.06 1.89 1.29
C ARG A 44 -11.07 2.37 2.35
N PRO A 45 -11.49 3.33 3.21
CA PRO A 45 -10.59 3.80 4.28
C PRO A 45 -10.21 2.72 5.29
N ASP A 46 -10.99 1.64 5.39
CA ASP A 46 -10.66 0.49 6.22
C ASP A 46 -9.38 -0.24 5.75
N LEU A 47 -9.03 -0.11 4.47
CA LEU A 47 -7.87 -0.79 3.89
C LEU A 47 -6.63 0.10 3.77
N ARG A 48 -6.68 1.33 4.30
CA ARG A 48 -5.59 2.27 4.09
C ARG A 48 -4.24 1.84 4.70
N PHE A 49 -4.29 0.98 5.72
CA PHE A 49 -3.11 0.42 6.38
C PHE A 49 -3.02 -1.09 6.21
N ASN A 50 -3.65 -1.64 5.19
CA ASN A 50 -3.62 -3.07 4.92
C ASN A 50 -2.49 -3.36 3.93
N GLU A 51 -1.51 -4.18 4.35
CA GLU A 51 -0.33 -4.45 3.54
C GLU A 51 -0.64 -5.20 2.24
N ASP A 52 -1.70 -5.99 2.21
CA ASP A 52 -2.11 -6.70 1.00
C ASP A 52 -2.74 -5.75 -0.03
N ASN A 53 -3.28 -4.63 0.42
CA ASN A 53 -3.97 -3.65 -0.42
C ASN A 53 -3.03 -2.59 -1.00
N CYS A 54 -1.75 -2.61 -0.66
CA CYS A 54 -0.85 -1.52 -1.04
C CYS A 54 0.48 -2.07 -1.52
N HIS A 55 0.91 -1.65 -2.71
CA HIS A 55 2.14 -2.11 -3.34
C HIS A 55 2.78 -0.98 -4.11
N SER A 56 4.10 -1.07 -4.34
CA SER A 56 4.80 -0.04 -5.12
C SER A 56 4.28 0.01 -6.55
N GLN A 57 4.07 1.22 -7.05
CA GLN A 57 3.65 1.49 -8.43
C GLN A 57 4.46 2.64 -8.99
N SER A 58 4.57 2.69 -10.32
CA SER A 58 5.10 3.87 -11.00
C SER A 58 4.15 5.05 -10.80
N VAL A 59 4.68 6.27 -10.89
CA VAL A 59 3.85 7.48 -10.83
C VAL A 59 2.80 7.45 -11.93
N THR A 60 3.19 7.02 -13.13
CA THR A 60 2.29 6.95 -14.28
C THR A 60 1.07 6.06 -13.97
N ASP A 61 1.31 4.84 -13.48
CA ASP A 61 0.21 3.92 -13.19
C ASP A 61 -0.66 4.40 -12.03
N ASN A 62 -0.01 4.89 -10.96
CA ASN A 62 -0.73 5.28 -9.77
C ASN A 62 -1.57 6.55 -9.96
N GLN A 63 -1.02 7.55 -10.66
CA GLN A 63 -1.67 8.85 -10.80
C GLN A 63 -2.36 9.06 -12.15
N HIS A 64 -1.68 8.67 -13.24
CA HIS A 64 -2.17 8.99 -14.58
C HIS A 64 -3.05 7.90 -15.19
N LYS A 65 -3.00 6.69 -14.66
CA LYS A 65 -3.86 5.58 -15.08
C LYS A 65 -4.85 5.17 -13.99
N SER A 66 -5.13 6.06 -13.04
CA SER A 66 -6.06 5.82 -11.94
C SER A 66 -5.78 4.51 -11.20
N GLY A 67 -4.49 4.23 -10.94
CA GLY A 67 -4.06 3.01 -10.27
C GLY A 67 -3.91 1.81 -11.21
N ASN A 68 -4.30 1.95 -12.48
CA ASN A 68 -4.17 0.89 -13.49
C ASN A 68 -4.75 -0.45 -13.00
N ILE A 69 -5.99 -0.42 -12.54
CA ILE A 69 -6.65 -1.54 -11.83
C ILE A 69 -6.73 -2.81 -12.69
N ASN A 70 -6.96 -2.66 -14.00
CA ASN A 70 -7.08 -3.81 -14.89
C ASN A 70 -5.79 -4.64 -14.95
N GLU A 71 -4.65 -4.00 -14.79
CA GLU A 71 -3.34 -4.68 -14.74
C GLU A 71 -2.94 -5.01 -13.30
N TYR A 72 -3.38 -4.20 -12.34
CA TYR A 72 -3.04 -4.38 -10.94
C TYR A 72 -3.64 -5.68 -10.39
N ARG A 73 -4.92 -5.93 -10.65
CA ARG A 73 -5.62 -7.06 -10.06
C ARG A 73 -5.00 -8.41 -10.42
N PRO A 74 -4.72 -8.72 -11.70
CA PRO A 74 -4.08 -10.01 -12.04
C PRO A 74 -2.71 -10.17 -11.39
N ALA A 75 -1.91 -9.11 -11.34
CA ALA A 75 -0.59 -9.14 -10.71
C ALA A 75 -0.70 -9.34 -9.20
N LEU A 76 -1.70 -8.73 -8.58
CA LEU A 76 -1.96 -8.88 -7.14
C LEU A 76 -2.34 -10.33 -6.83
N ILE A 77 -3.21 -10.93 -7.64
CA ILE A 77 -3.58 -12.34 -7.48
C ILE A 77 -2.34 -13.24 -7.56
N GLU A 78 -1.46 -12.96 -8.51
CA GLU A 78 -0.22 -13.73 -8.65
C GLU A 78 0.68 -13.57 -7.42
N LYS A 79 0.75 -12.36 -6.88
CA LYS A 79 1.66 -12.06 -5.76
C LYS A 79 1.16 -12.61 -4.42
N ILE A 80 -0.12 -12.46 -4.10
CA ILE A 80 -0.66 -12.82 -2.78
C ILE A 80 -1.70 -13.93 -2.81
N GLY A 81 -2.18 -14.32 -3.99
CA GLY A 81 -3.19 -15.37 -4.15
C GLY A 81 -4.60 -14.82 -4.19
N LEU A 82 -5.47 -15.51 -4.91
CA LEU A 82 -6.87 -15.09 -5.09
C LEU A 82 -7.62 -14.97 -3.76
N GLU A 83 -7.39 -15.90 -2.85
CA GLU A 83 -8.08 -15.89 -1.55
C GLU A 83 -7.83 -14.59 -0.78
N ARG A 84 -6.58 -14.14 -0.71
CA ARG A 84 -6.25 -12.89 -0.01
C ARG A 84 -6.78 -11.66 -0.73
N VAL A 85 -6.84 -11.70 -2.06
CA VAL A 85 -7.45 -10.61 -2.83
C VAL A 85 -8.96 -10.54 -2.54
N GLU A 86 -9.62 -11.69 -2.50
CA GLU A 86 -11.05 -11.74 -2.16
C GLU A 86 -11.33 -11.27 -0.73
N GLU A 87 -10.41 -11.53 0.20
CA GLU A 87 -10.55 -11.03 1.57
C GLU A 87 -10.58 -9.51 1.62
N LEU A 88 -9.92 -8.83 0.69
CA LEU A 88 -9.96 -7.37 0.63
C LEU A 88 -11.35 -6.83 0.26
N GLU A 89 -12.21 -7.65 -0.33
CA GLU A 89 -13.57 -7.24 -0.69
C GLU A 89 -14.49 -7.17 0.53
N VAL A 90 -14.13 -7.84 1.63
CA VAL A 90 -14.92 -7.84 2.85
C VAL A 90 -14.79 -6.47 3.52
N VAL A 91 -15.92 -5.79 3.72
CA VAL A 91 -15.93 -4.46 4.31
C VAL A 91 -15.62 -4.54 5.80
N GLY A 92 -14.59 -3.79 6.22
CA GLY A 92 -14.18 -3.70 7.61
C GLY A 92 -14.56 -2.36 8.22
N ARG A 93 -14.04 -2.15 9.44
CA ARG A 93 -14.23 -0.90 10.15
C ARG A 93 -13.33 0.18 9.56
N SER A 94 -13.88 1.38 9.37
CA SER A 94 -13.13 2.50 8.79
C SER A 94 -13.01 3.71 9.71
N ASP A 95 -13.44 3.59 10.95
CA ASP A 95 -13.39 4.66 11.95
C ASP A 95 -12.14 4.53 12.82
N TRP A 96 -11.02 5.02 12.30
CA TRP A 96 -9.75 4.99 13.01
C TRP A 96 -9.74 6.02 14.15
N ASN A 97 -9.46 5.58 15.38
CA ASN A 97 -9.28 6.53 16.49
C ASN A 97 -7.81 6.97 16.58
N ILE A 98 -7.55 8.02 17.35
CA ILE A 98 -6.22 8.64 17.45
C ILE A 98 -5.19 7.63 17.97
N ASP A 99 -5.53 6.84 18.98
CA ASP A 99 -4.60 5.89 19.57
C ASP A 99 -4.20 4.81 18.58
N GLU A 100 -5.16 4.33 17.77
CA GLU A 100 -4.88 3.35 16.72
C GLU A 100 -3.96 3.96 15.65
N ILE A 101 -4.22 5.20 15.25
CA ILE A 101 -3.43 5.89 14.23
C ILE A 101 -1.99 6.09 14.70
N ILE A 102 -1.80 6.50 15.95
CA ILE A 102 -0.47 6.68 16.54
C ILE A 102 0.26 5.34 16.60
N ALA A 103 -0.43 4.27 17.01
CA ALA A 103 0.16 2.93 17.07
C ALA A 103 0.63 2.46 15.69
N ILE A 104 -0.17 2.70 14.64
CA ILE A 104 0.20 2.36 13.28
C ILE A 104 1.41 3.17 12.82
N ARG A 105 1.42 4.48 13.08
CA ARG A 105 2.56 5.32 12.74
C ARG A 105 3.85 4.76 13.34
N ASP A 106 3.81 4.44 14.61
CA ASP A 106 4.99 3.96 15.35
C ASP A 106 5.40 2.57 14.88
N GLU A 107 4.44 1.69 14.65
CA GLU A 107 4.68 0.34 14.13
C GLU A 107 5.43 0.38 12.80
N TYR A 108 4.98 1.21 11.86
CA TYR A 108 5.59 1.25 10.53
C TYR A 108 6.90 2.01 10.49
N LYS A 109 7.13 2.94 11.40
CA LYS A 109 8.46 3.52 11.57
C LYS A 109 9.47 2.47 12.04
N VAL A 110 9.07 1.60 12.96
CA VAL A 110 9.92 0.50 13.43
C VAL A 110 10.15 -0.52 12.34
N LYS A 111 9.10 -0.92 11.62
CA LYS A 111 9.22 -1.89 10.52
C LYS A 111 10.15 -1.38 9.43
N LEU A 112 10.05 -0.10 9.08
CA LEU A 112 10.93 0.50 8.08
C LEU A 112 12.37 0.48 8.56
N LYS A 113 12.62 0.86 9.80
CA LYS A 113 13.97 0.85 10.39
C LYS A 113 14.56 -0.56 10.35
N ASN A 114 13.78 -1.57 10.76
CA ASN A 114 14.24 -2.96 10.78
C ASN A 114 14.57 -3.46 9.38
N LEU A 115 13.79 -3.05 8.40
CA LEU A 115 14.01 -3.43 7.00
C LEU A 115 15.32 -2.84 6.49
N ASN A 116 15.63 -1.58 6.86
CA ASN A 116 16.82 -0.88 6.40
C ASN A 116 18.12 -1.31 7.11
N THR A 117 18.02 -2.03 8.23
CA THR A 117 19.20 -2.47 8.99
C THR A 117 19.70 -3.85 8.62
N LYS A 118 19.09 -4.48 7.63
CA LYS A 118 19.51 -5.80 7.15
C LYS A 118 20.69 -5.73 6.20
#